data_7bc6f5e6e9df6790dde0bb793af83fd5
#
_entry.id   7bc6f5e6e9df6790dde0bb793af83fd5
#
_cell.length_a   1.000
_cell.length_b   1.000
_cell.length_c   1.000
_cell.angle_alpha   90.00
_cell.angle_beta   90.00
_cell.angle_gamma   90.00
#
_symmetry.space_group_name_H-M   'P 1'
#
loop_
_entity.id
_entity.type
_entity.pdbx_description
1 polymer ?
#
loop_
_entity_poly.entity_id
_entity_poly.type
_entity_poly.pdbx_seq_one_letter_code
_entity_poly.pdbx_strand_id
1 'polypeptide(L)'
;MGALSVRDSSGVQIVSNPATVRGDSGCVSVDSVPMLTIGGAGAEGSYDLLRASGALRLPDGGVVVMNGATSELRFFDHSGRHLRTVGRLGSGPGEFRRPGAPLWFGADTLVVYDTWTARATFVSTRGGLLKSVRIEGVAGGGELLGRLSDGSLLLAIARGVTEGTEPGVRRDPVHLVRLSTEGVVRDTIGSFRGPEVAVRIAESSTVMTGAPFSRRTFFAAAGDRVFVADNAEYRVRVYANGRLERIIEKSVEAVPITASDIEREKAQRRGSGRDPSWLAWLDRLYQRDQLPASFPAFGRIVVDAEGWLWVSAYAPSPGGGFAWDIFDASGRLRCTCQLPSGFRVREVGRDYLLGVGSDADGVEQVRLYGLRRSAQGAH
;
A
#
# COMPACT_ATOMS: atom_id res chain seq x y z
N MET A 1 -30.87 5.55 -3.39
CA MET A 1 -29.90 5.20 -2.33
C MET A 1 -30.08 3.72 -2.03
N GLY A 2 -29.09 2.88 -2.33
CA GLY A 2 -29.17 1.44 -2.05
C GLY A 2 -29.16 1.20 -0.53
N ALA A 3 -29.94 0.22 -0.07
CA ALA A 3 -29.86 -0.26 1.30
C ALA A 3 -28.75 -1.32 1.41
N LEU A 4 -28.24 -1.55 2.63
CA LEU A 4 -27.36 -2.68 2.89
C LEU A 4 -28.09 -3.97 2.47
N SER A 5 -27.46 -4.78 1.64
CA SER A 5 -27.97 -6.10 1.27
C SER A 5 -26.85 -7.14 1.33
N VAL A 6 -27.23 -8.34 1.73
CA VAL A 6 -26.33 -9.50 1.76
C VAL A 6 -27.02 -10.63 1.00
N ARG A 7 -26.36 -11.16 0.00
CA ARG A 7 -26.87 -12.29 -0.81
C ARG A 7 -25.77 -13.34 -0.98
N ASP A 8 -26.16 -14.57 -1.17
CA ASP A 8 -25.26 -15.65 -1.58
C ASP A 8 -25.38 -15.87 -3.09
N SER A 9 -24.26 -16.12 -3.72
CA SER A 9 -24.18 -16.50 -5.12
C SER A 9 -23.14 -17.62 -5.27
N SER A 10 -23.62 -18.84 -5.40
CA SER A 10 -22.77 -20.03 -5.57
C SER A 10 -21.71 -20.21 -4.47
N GLY A 11 -22.09 -19.94 -3.22
CA GLY A 11 -21.20 -20.04 -2.05
C GLY A 11 -20.31 -18.81 -1.83
N VAL A 12 -20.50 -17.72 -2.62
CA VAL A 12 -19.83 -16.44 -2.44
C VAL A 12 -20.81 -15.44 -1.81
N GLN A 13 -20.45 -14.93 -0.64
CA GLN A 13 -21.24 -13.89 0.02
C GLN A 13 -21.01 -12.53 -0.66
N ILE A 14 -22.05 -11.88 -1.14
CA ILE A 14 -21.97 -10.53 -1.72
C ILE A 14 -22.63 -9.55 -0.76
N VAL A 15 -21.82 -8.61 -0.24
CA VAL A 15 -22.24 -7.58 0.70
C VAL A 15 -22.23 -6.25 -0.05
N SER A 16 -23.43 -5.76 -0.40
CA SER A 16 -23.60 -4.48 -1.08
C SER A 16 -23.94 -3.40 -0.06
N ASN A 17 -23.08 -2.40 0.04
CA ASN A 17 -23.19 -1.32 1.00
C ASN A 17 -23.74 -0.04 0.35
N PRO A 18 -24.51 0.77 1.10
CA PRO A 18 -24.95 2.09 0.64
C PRO A 18 -23.76 3.05 0.49
N ALA A 19 -23.98 4.16 -0.19
CA ALA A 19 -22.98 5.22 -0.34
C ALA A 19 -22.57 5.84 1.00
N THR A 20 -23.50 5.95 1.94
CA THR A 20 -23.29 6.50 3.29
C THR A 20 -24.06 5.69 4.33
N VAL A 21 -23.56 5.67 5.55
CA VAL A 21 -24.25 5.04 6.69
C VAL A 21 -25.11 6.10 7.40
N ARG A 22 -26.39 5.78 7.66
CA ARG A 22 -27.25 6.66 8.48
C ARG A 22 -26.82 6.58 9.93
N GLY A 23 -26.65 7.75 10.58
CA GLY A 23 -26.29 7.83 11.99
C GLY A 23 -24.80 7.51 12.24
N ASP A 24 -23.92 7.98 11.35
CA ASP A 24 -22.47 7.86 11.50
C ASP A 24 -22.01 8.63 12.75
N SER A 25 -22.13 7.98 13.91
CA SER A 25 -21.67 8.49 15.20
C SER A 25 -20.19 8.19 15.44
N GLY A 26 -19.42 7.98 14.35
CA GLY A 26 -18.00 7.73 14.41
C GLY A 26 -17.63 6.41 15.09
N CYS A 27 -17.66 5.29 14.34
CA CYS A 27 -17.23 3.99 14.88
C CYS A 27 -15.74 3.96 15.26
N VAL A 28 -14.98 4.92 14.73
CA VAL A 28 -13.54 5.08 14.98
C VAL A 28 -13.21 6.57 15.08
N SER A 29 -12.37 6.92 16.03
CA SER A 29 -11.75 8.26 16.16
C SER A 29 -10.24 8.13 16.28
N VAL A 30 -9.52 9.04 15.62
CA VAL A 30 -8.07 9.15 15.68
C VAL A 30 -7.72 10.44 16.42
N ASP A 31 -6.76 10.36 17.32
CA ASP A 31 -6.31 11.54 18.07
C ASP A 31 -5.70 12.57 17.11
N SER A 32 -5.91 13.85 17.38
CA SER A 32 -5.40 14.94 16.53
C SER A 32 -3.90 15.18 16.71
N VAL A 33 -3.35 14.75 17.84
CA VAL A 33 -1.92 14.89 18.18
C VAL A 33 -1.30 13.50 18.19
N PRO A 34 -0.16 13.28 17.50
CA PRO A 34 0.52 12.00 17.54
C PRO A 34 1.11 11.73 18.92
N MET A 35 1.00 10.49 19.38
CA MET A 35 1.65 9.99 20.61
C MET A 35 3.17 9.90 20.45
N LEU A 36 3.63 9.67 19.21
CA LEU A 36 5.04 9.57 18.87
C LEU A 36 5.29 10.15 17.48
N THR A 37 6.37 10.91 17.36
CA THR A 37 6.88 11.41 16.06
C THR A 37 8.38 11.11 15.96
N ILE A 38 8.81 10.55 14.84
CA ILE A 38 10.21 10.24 14.53
C ILE A 38 10.54 10.94 13.21
N GLY A 39 11.63 11.69 13.16
CA GLY A 39 12.04 12.48 11.99
C GLY A 39 11.44 13.88 11.97
N GLY A 40 11.57 14.58 10.84
CA GLY A 40 11.08 15.93 10.62
C GLY A 40 12.17 16.97 10.43
N ALA A 41 11.78 18.24 10.31
CA ALA A 41 12.71 19.34 10.10
C ALA A 41 13.77 19.44 11.21
N GLY A 42 15.03 19.58 10.82
CA GLY A 42 16.17 19.58 11.72
C GLY A 42 16.58 18.21 12.27
N ALA A 43 15.95 17.13 11.83
CA ALA A 43 16.39 15.78 12.19
C ALA A 43 17.74 15.44 11.51
N GLU A 44 18.63 14.84 12.27
CA GLU A 44 19.97 14.46 11.81
C GLU A 44 20.24 12.97 12.04
N GLY A 45 21.19 12.41 11.28
CA GLY A 45 21.68 11.06 11.46
C GLY A 45 20.58 10.01 11.34
N SER A 46 20.34 9.24 12.40
CA SER A 46 19.33 8.17 12.39
C SER A 46 17.89 8.67 12.37
N TYR A 47 17.65 9.95 12.58
CA TYR A 47 16.33 10.59 12.53
C TYR A 47 16.03 11.24 11.18
N ASP A 48 17.01 11.38 10.30
CA ASP A 48 16.81 11.86 8.93
C ASP A 48 16.14 10.75 8.11
N LEU A 49 14.84 10.90 7.90
CA LEU A 49 14.02 9.96 7.15
C LEU A 49 13.77 10.47 5.74
N LEU A 50 14.14 9.66 4.76
CA LEU A 50 13.89 9.96 3.36
C LEU A 50 13.46 8.69 2.61
N ARG A 51 12.33 8.79 1.88
CA ARG A 51 11.70 7.65 1.19
C ARG A 51 11.36 6.51 2.15
N ALA A 52 10.85 6.83 3.35
CA ALA A 52 10.40 5.82 4.29
C ALA A 52 9.36 4.91 3.64
N SER A 53 9.80 3.70 3.24
CA SER A 53 8.96 2.74 2.51
C SER A 53 7.94 2.06 3.41
N GLY A 54 8.19 2.00 4.72
CA GLY A 54 7.28 1.45 5.72
C GLY A 54 7.74 1.68 7.13
N ALA A 55 6.78 1.52 8.05
CA ALA A 55 7.01 1.49 9.48
C ALA A 55 6.11 0.43 10.11
N LEU A 56 6.54 -0.15 11.22
CA LEU A 56 5.83 -1.19 11.94
C LEU A 56 6.02 -0.98 13.44
N ARG A 57 4.95 -1.11 14.24
CA ARG A 57 5.03 -1.03 15.70
C ARG A 57 5.47 -2.37 16.28
N LEU A 58 6.44 -2.34 17.17
CA LEU A 58 6.95 -3.52 17.86
C LEU A 58 6.11 -3.84 19.12
N PRO A 59 6.14 -5.11 19.62
CA PRO A 59 5.36 -5.50 20.79
C PRO A 59 5.72 -4.74 22.07
N ASP A 60 6.96 -4.25 22.20
CA ASP A 60 7.43 -3.43 23.31
C ASP A 60 7.04 -1.96 23.20
N GLY A 61 6.25 -1.60 22.18
CA GLY A 61 5.82 -0.24 21.88
C GLY A 61 6.81 0.56 21.04
N GLY A 62 7.98 0.03 20.74
CA GLY A 62 8.95 0.62 19.83
C GLY A 62 8.46 0.63 18.38
N VAL A 63 9.23 1.26 17.52
CA VAL A 63 8.91 1.37 16.08
C VAL A 63 10.12 0.98 15.25
N VAL A 64 9.92 0.21 14.21
CA VAL A 64 10.93 -0.01 13.17
C VAL A 64 10.52 0.71 11.89
N VAL A 65 11.49 1.40 11.27
CA VAL A 65 11.29 2.19 10.05
C VAL A 65 12.26 1.69 8.98
N MET A 66 11.76 1.41 7.78
CA MET A 66 12.60 1.21 6.61
C MET A 66 12.86 2.55 5.95
N ASN A 67 14.08 3.07 6.10
CA ASN A 67 14.54 4.27 5.41
C ASN A 67 15.05 3.89 4.01
N GLY A 68 14.24 4.15 2.99
CA GLY A 68 14.52 3.70 1.62
C GLY A 68 15.68 4.41 0.94
N ALA A 69 16.03 5.63 1.36
CA ALA A 69 17.15 6.37 0.77
C ALA A 69 18.51 5.79 1.19
N THR A 70 18.62 5.34 2.44
CA THR A 70 19.87 4.73 2.96
C THR A 70 19.83 3.21 2.95
N SER A 71 18.67 2.61 2.61
CA SER A 71 18.46 1.16 2.60
C SER A 71 18.68 0.52 3.98
N GLU A 72 18.12 1.16 5.02
CA GLU A 72 18.32 0.80 6.41
C GLU A 72 17.01 0.56 7.16
N LEU A 73 16.99 -0.48 7.98
CA LEU A 73 16.01 -0.67 9.04
C LEU A 73 16.48 0.04 10.30
N ARG A 74 15.79 1.04 10.74
CA ARG A 74 16.08 1.82 11.95
C ARG A 74 15.09 1.47 13.04
N PHE A 75 15.60 1.07 14.20
CA PHE A 75 14.81 0.66 15.36
C PHE A 75 14.81 1.77 16.40
N PHE A 76 13.64 2.10 16.88
CA PHE A 76 13.41 3.13 17.89
C PHE A 76 12.64 2.51 19.06
N ASP A 77 12.90 2.97 20.29
CA ASP A 77 12.11 2.58 21.46
C ASP A 77 10.75 3.32 21.48
N HIS A 78 9.93 3.00 22.48
CA HIS A 78 8.59 3.59 22.65
C HIS A 78 8.60 5.11 22.86
N SER A 79 9.74 5.70 23.24
CA SER A 79 9.92 7.16 23.36
C SER A 79 10.42 7.81 22.06
N GLY A 80 10.71 7.03 21.02
CA GLY A 80 11.26 7.49 19.75
C GLY A 80 12.78 7.62 19.74
N ARG A 81 13.48 7.17 20.79
CA ARG A 81 14.95 7.18 20.81
C ARG A 81 15.49 6.06 19.92
N HIS A 82 16.42 6.40 19.03
CA HIS A 82 17.10 5.43 18.18
C HIS A 82 17.88 4.41 19.01
N LEU A 83 17.69 3.15 18.70
CA LEU A 83 18.36 2.03 19.36
C LEU A 83 19.48 1.43 18.51
N ARG A 84 19.20 1.18 17.22
CA ARG A 84 20.12 0.51 16.29
C ARG A 84 19.65 0.63 14.85
N THR A 85 20.58 0.37 13.94
CA THR A 85 20.34 0.32 12.50
C THR A 85 20.82 -1.03 11.96
N VAL A 86 20.05 -1.61 11.03
CA VAL A 86 20.35 -2.88 10.36
C VAL A 86 20.21 -2.70 8.86
N GLY A 87 21.13 -3.27 8.10
CA GLY A 87 21.16 -3.16 6.65
C GLY A 87 21.94 -1.95 6.16
N ARG A 88 22.17 -1.95 4.87
CA ARG A 88 22.86 -0.88 4.11
C ARG A 88 22.56 -1.06 2.62
N LEU A 89 22.94 -0.10 1.81
CA LEU A 89 22.86 -0.21 0.36
C LEU A 89 23.79 -1.33 -0.16
N GLY A 90 23.23 -2.27 -0.92
CA GLY A 90 23.99 -3.35 -1.54
C GLY A 90 23.10 -4.50 -2.03
N SER A 91 23.70 -5.63 -2.44
CA SER A 91 22.99 -6.80 -2.99
C SER A 91 23.29 -8.11 -2.24
N GLY A 92 24.11 -8.05 -1.19
CA GLY A 92 24.46 -9.19 -0.34
C GLY A 92 23.38 -9.53 0.69
N PRO A 93 23.60 -10.59 1.50
CA PRO A 93 22.75 -10.90 2.64
C PRO A 93 22.71 -9.74 3.64
N GLY A 94 21.50 -9.28 4.00
CA GLY A 94 21.32 -8.14 4.91
C GLY A 94 21.59 -6.77 4.27
N GLU A 95 21.80 -6.71 2.97
CA GLU A 95 21.88 -5.48 2.19
C GLU A 95 20.60 -5.29 1.36
N PHE A 96 20.28 -4.04 1.03
CA PHE A 96 19.08 -3.69 0.30
C PHE A 96 19.38 -2.70 -0.82
N ARG A 97 18.65 -2.80 -1.93
CA ARG A 97 18.67 -1.83 -3.04
C ARG A 97 17.35 -1.11 -3.22
N ARG A 98 16.26 -1.85 -3.12
CA ARG A 98 14.89 -1.31 -3.24
C ARG A 98 13.96 -2.04 -2.25
N PRO A 99 14.17 -1.82 -0.95
CA PRO A 99 13.41 -2.52 0.08
C PRO A 99 11.96 -2.05 0.13
N GLY A 100 11.05 -2.98 0.28
CA GLY A 100 9.65 -2.75 0.64
C GLY A 100 9.49 -2.43 2.13
N ALA A 101 8.25 -2.32 2.57
CA ALA A 101 7.93 -2.17 3.99
C ALA A 101 8.34 -3.43 4.78
N PRO A 102 8.80 -3.30 6.03
CA PRO A 102 8.93 -4.44 6.92
C PRO A 102 7.55 -5.01 7.26
N LEU A 103 7.45 -6.31 7.36
CA LEU A 103 6.24 -7.01 7.74
C LEU A 103 6.51 -8.01 8.87
N TRP A 104 5.52 -8.29 9.67
CA TRP A 104 5.56 -9.36 10.65
C TRP A 104 5.67 -10.73 9.97
N PHE A 105 6.65 -11.53 10.40
CA PHE A 105 6.76 -12.94 10.00
C PHE A 105 6.50 -13.89 11.17
N GLY A 106 6.83 -13.50 12.38
CA GLY A 106 6.64 -14.26 13.60
C GLY A 106 6.66 -13.33 14.82
N ALA A 107 6.62 -13.89 16.02
CA ALA A 107 6.54 -13.12 17.26
C ALA A 107 7.71 -12.14 17.46
N ASP A 108 8.91 -12.49 16.98
CA ASP A 108 10.14 -11.71 17.11
C ASP A 108 10.88 -11.53 15.77
N THR A 109 10.22 -11.82 14.66
CA THR A 109 10.85 -11.82 13.34
C THR A 109 10.08 -10.93 12.38
N LEU A 110 10.81 -10.05 11.71
CA LEU A 110 10.37 -9.22 10.60
C LEU A 110 10.88 -9.79 9.30
N VAL A 111 10.17 -9.56 8.21
CA VAL A 111 10.63 -9.85 6.86
C VAL A 111 10.56 -8.60 6.00
N VAL A 112 11.61 -8.36 5.22
CA VAL A 112 11.68 -7.30 4.20
C VAL A 112 11.95 -7.93 2.85
N TYR A 113 11.11 -7.60 1.87
CA TYR A 113 11.33 -8.00 0.50
C TYR A 113 12.00 -6.86 -0.28
N ASP A 114 13.12 -7.17 -0.91
CA ASP A 114 13.81 -6.25 -1.81
C ASP A 114 13.44 -6.56 -3.26
N THR A 115 12.75 -5.62 -3.89
CA THR A 115 12.21 -5.80 -5.24
C THR A 115 13.27 -5.79 -6.34
N TRP A 116 14.45 -5.21 -6.07
CA TRP A 116 15.54 -5.17 -7.04
C TRP A 116 16.35 -6.46 -7.05
N THR A 117 16.62 -7.00 -5.88
CA THR A 117 17.42 -8.22 -5.72
C THR A 117 16.59 -9.49 -5.69
N ALA A 118 15.24 -9.36 -5.70
CA ALA A 118 14.27 -10.43 -5.51
C ALA A 118 14.57 -11.27 -4.25
N ARG A 119 14.84 -10.61 -3.14
CA ARG A 119 15.33 -11.21 -1.91
C ARG A 119 14.41 -10.92 -0.73
N ALA A 120 14.04 -11.95 0.01
CA ALA A 120 13.38 -11.84 1.31
C ALA A 120 14.44 -11.93 2.42
N THR A 121 14.55 -10.91 3.23
CA THR A 121 15.50 -10.82 4.35
C THR A 121 14.75 -10.85 5.67
N PHE A 122 15.08 -11.81 6.53
CA PHE A 122 14.47 -12.02 7.84
C PHE A 122 15.38 -11.42 8.91
N VAL A 123 14.80 -10.57 9.74
CA VAL A 123 15.50 -9.79 10.77
C VAL A 123 14.79 -10.00 12.10
N SER A 124 15.55 -10.26 13.16
CA SER A 124 15.00 -10.29 14.51
C SER A 124 14.54 -8.90 14.95
N THR A 125 13.49 -8.81 15.74
CA THR A 125 13.09 -7.55 16.40
C THR A 125 14.18 -6.96 17.26
N ARG A 126 15.17 -7.77 17.66
CA ARG A 126 16.40 -7.32 18.35
C ARG A 126 17.49 -6.81 17.38
N GLY A 127 17.22 -6.78 16.06
CA GLY A 127 18.10 -6.23 15.03
C GLY A 127 19.17 -7.19 14.50
N GLY A 128 19.08 -8.48 14.76
CA GLY A 128 19.97 -9.49 14.17
C GLY A 128 19.47 -9.96 12.80
N LEU A 129 20.37 -10.10 11.82
CA LEU A 129 20.07 -10.80 10.57
C LEU A 129 19.90 -12.30 10.87
N LEU A 130 18.73 -12.85 10.52
CA LEU A 130 18.46 -14.28 10.73
C LEU A 130 18.76 -15.09 9.48
N LYS A 131 18.18 -14.71 8.35
CA LYS A 131 18.45 -15.30 7.03
C LYS A 131 18.12 -14.34 5.91
N SER A 132 18.65 -14.60 4.73
CA SER A 132 18.33 -13.87 3.51
C SER A 132 18.21 -14.86 2.36
N VAL A 133 17.05 -14.88 1.71
CA VAL A 133 16.67 -15.88 0.71
C VAL A 133 16.34 -15.20 -0.60
N ARG A 134 16.93 -15.66 -1.69
CA ARG A 134 16.57 -15.19 -3.04
C ARG A 134 15.34 -15.98 -3.52
N ILE A 135 14.38 -15.24 -4.10
CA ILE A 135 13.18 -15.85 -4.67
C ILE A 135 13.48 -16.16 -6.13
N GLU A 136 13.45 -17.43 -6.46
CA GLU A 136 13.73 -17.91 -7.83
C GLU A 136 12.52 -17.67 -8.75
N GLY A 137 12.80 -17.42 -10.05
CA GLY A 137 11.77 -17.21 -11.06
C GLY A 137 11.03 -15.87 -10.98
N VAL A 138 11.44 -14.98 -10.08
CA VAL A 138 10.90 -13.63 -9.96
C VAL A 138 11.94 -12.63 -10.48
N ALA A 139 11.72 -12.13 -11.67
CA ALA A 139 12.57 -11.12 -12.30
C ALA A 139 12.09 -9.73 -11.90
N GLY A 140 12.50 -9.26 -10.74
CA GLY A 140 12.23 -7.89 -10.28
C GLY A 140 10.74 -7.54 -10.12
N GLY A 141 10.46 -6.52 -9.35
CA GLY A 141 9.08 -6.11 -9.08
C GLY A 141 8.37 -7.01 -8.06
N GLY A 142 7.26 -6.52 -7.54
CA GLY A 142 6.44 -7.27 -6.59
C GLY A 142 6.31 -6.57 -5.24
N GLU A 143 5.34 -7.05 -4.48
CA GLU A 143 5.02 -6.55 -3.13
C GLU A 143 4.77 -7.75 -2.22
N LEU A 144 5.54 -7.84 -1.14
CA LEU A 144 5.28 -8.81 -0.09
C LEU A 144 4.09 -8.29 0.74
N LEU A 145 3.07 -9.14 0.88
CA LEU A 145 1.80 -8.74 1.51
C LEU A 145 1.68 -9.26 2.95
N GLY A 146 2.36 -10.34 3.28
CA GLY A 146 2.29 -10.92 4.61
C GLY A 146 2.69 -12.38 4.67
N ARG A 147 2.46 -12.98 5.84
CA ARG A 147 2.62 -14.40 6.12
C ARG A 147 1.25 -15.03 6.34
N LEU A 148 1.02 -16.18 5.74
CA LEU A 148 -0.17 -16.99 5.97
C LEU A 148 0.01 -17.92 7.20
N SER A 149 -1.07 -18.49 7.71
CA SER A 149 -1.05 -19.34 8.91
C SER A 149 -0.20 -20.61 8.74
N ASP A 150 -0.11 -21.12 7.50
CA ASP A 150 0.74 -22.27 7.14
C ASP A 150 2.25 -21.91 7.09
N GLY A 151 2.62 -20.69 7.42
CA GLY A 151 3.99 -20.19 7.40
C GLY A 151 4.48 -19.71 6.05
N SER A 152 3.71 -19.87 4.98
CA SER A 152 4.08 -19.36 3.67
C SER A 152 4.00 -17.84 3.60
N LEU A 153 4.80 -17.26 2.69
CA LEU A 153 4.76 -15.85 2.35
C LEU A 153 3.82 -15.61 1.18
N LEU A 154 3.11 -14.51 1.21
CA LEU A 154 2.23 -14.07 0.13
C LEU A 154 2.90 -12.93 -0.63
N LEU A 155 3.17 -13.12 -1.92
CA LEU A 155 3.83 -12.15 -2.79
C LEU A 155 2.95 -11.83 -4.00
N ALA A 156 2.72 -10.55 -4.27
CA ALA A 156 2.16 -10.07 -5.51
C ALA A 156 3.29 -9.76 -6.49
N ILE A 157 3.34 -10.45 -7.63
CA ILE A 157 4.40 -10.33 -8.63
C ILE A 157 3.85 -9.65 -9.87
N ALA A 158 4.42 -8.51 -10.27
CA ALA A 158 4.18 -7.88 -11.55
C ALA A 158 5.33 -8.23 -12.51
N ARG A 159 5.03 -8.51 -13.77
CA ARG A 159 6.08 -8.60 -14.79
C ARG A 159 6.64 -7.20 -15.05
N GLY A 160 7.96 -7.10 -15.10
CA GLY A 160 8.65 -5.90 -15.55
C GLY A 160 8.60 -5.74 -17.08
N VAL A 161 9.38 -4.78 -17.58
CA VAL A 161 9.65 -4.65 -19.02
C VAL A 161 10.31 -5.91 -19.53
N THR A 162 9.74 -6.50 -20.58
CA THR A 162 10.31 -7.65 -21.29
C THR A 162 10.62 -7.25 -22.72
N GLU A 163 11.42 -8.05 -23.41
CA GLU A 163 11.61 -7.91 -24.85
C GLU A 163 10.25 -7.98 -25.57
N GLY A 164 10.03 -7.08 -26.53
CA GLY A 164 8.73 -6.94 -27.22
C GLY A 164 7.69 -6.11 -26.47
N THR A 165 8.06 -5.40 -25.41
CA THR A 165 7.15 -4.45 -24.75
C THR A 165 6.82 -3.30 -25.70
N GLU A 166 5.53 -3.12 -26.02
CA GLU A 166 5.04 -2.02 -26.89
C GLU A 166 4.88 -0.70 -26.11
N PRO A 167 5.08 0.47 -26.77
CA PRO A 167 4.79 1.76 -26.17
C PRO A 167 3.28 1.97 -25.99
N GLY A 168 2.89 2.84 -25.04
CA GLY A 168 1.49 3.18 -24.77
C GLY A 168 1.06 2.89 -23.34
N VAL A 169 -0.23 3.04 -23.08
CA VAL A 169 -0.81 2.70 -21.78
C VAL A 169 -1.22 1.23 -21.77
N ARG A 170 -0.76 0.50 -20.76
CA ARG A 170 -1.04 -0.94 -20.63
C ARG A 170 -1.33 -1.30 -19.17
N ARG A 171 -1.89 -2.49 -19.01
CA ARG A 171 -2.25 -3.03 -17.72
C ARG A 171 -1.91 -4.53 -17.65
N ASP A 172 -0.65 -4.81 -17.31
CA ASP A 172 -0.14 -6.18 -17.25
C ASP A 172 -0.69 -6.92 -16.02
N PRO A 173 -0.85 -8.24 -16.08
CA PRO A 173 -1.32 -9.01 -14.95
C PRO A 173 -0.32 -9.00 -13.79
N VAL A 174 -0.85 -8.98 -12.57
CA VAL A 174 -0.16 -9.26 -11.33
C VAL A 174 -0.57 -10.65 -10.84
N HIS A 175 0.42 -11.50 -10.60
CA HIS A 175 0.21 -12.84 -10.08
C HIS A 175 0.38 -12.83 -8.56
N LEU A 176 -0.61 -13.36 -7.85
CA LEU A 176 -0.55 -13.53 -6.42
C LEU A 176 -0.11 -14.97 -6.13
N VAL A 177 1.07 -15.11 -5.53
CA VAL A 177 1.72 -16.41 -5.31
C VAL A 177 1.99 -16.67 -3.84
N ARG A 178 1.98 -17.95 -3.46
CA ARG A 178 2.51 -18.40 -2.17
C ARG A 178 3.93 -18.88 -2.33
N LEU A 179 4.78 -18.46 -1.40
CA LEU A 179 6.19 -18.82 -1.35
C LEU A 179 6.50 -19.59 -0.08
N SER A 180 7.40 -20.55 -0.18
CA SER A 180 8.04 -21.10 1.02
C SER A 180 9.01 -20.09 1.63
N THR A 181 9.42 -20.33 2.86
CA THR A 181 10.45 -19.51 3.54
C THR A 181 11.84 -19.69 2.95
N GLU A 182 12.03 -20.65 2.06
CA GLU A 182 13.24 -20.90 1.27
C GLU A 182 13.21 -20.18 -0.09
N GLY A 183 12.13 -19.42 -0.38
CA GLY A 183 12.00 -18.62 -1.60
C GLY A 183 11.48 -19.39 -2.82
N VAL A 184 10.92 -20.58 -2.62
CA VAL A 184 10.33 -21.37 -3.70
C VAL A 184 8.86 -21.05 -3.85
N VAL A 185 8.41 -20.79 -5.09
CA VAL A 185 6.97 -20.61 -5.41
C VAL A 185 6.28 -21.96 -5.20
N ARG A 186 5.28 -22.00 -4.32
CA ARG A 186 4.47 -23.20 -4.04
C ARG A 186 3.30 -23.31 -5.01
N ASP A 187 2.53 -22.23 -5.14
CA ASP A 187 1.40 -22.13 -6.04
C ASP A 187 1.02 -20.67 -6.34
N THR A 188 0.07 -20.51 -7.26
CA THR A 188 -0.53 -19.23 -7.64
C THR A 188 -1.99 -19.19 -7.19
N ILE A 189 -2.32 -18.24 -6.32
CA ILE A 189 -3.69 -18.02 -5.85
C ILE A 189 -4.56 -17.44 -6.98
N GLY A 190 -3.99 -16.57 -7.80
CA GLY A 190 -4.70 -15.98 -8.92
C GLY A 190 -3.87 -14.97 -9.71
N SER A 191 -4.47 -14.52 -10.82
CA SER A 191 -3.93 -13.47 -11.68
C SER A 191 -4.94 -12.33 -11.75
N PHE A 192 -4.49 -11.11 -11.50
CA PHE A 192 -5.31 -9.91 -11.37
C PHE A 192 -4.76 -8.81 -12.29
N ARG A 193 -5.61 -7.86 -12.66
CA ARG A 193 -5.17 -6.69 -13.43
C ARG A 193 -4.15 -5.90 -12.62
N GLY A 194 -3.00 -5.59 -13.18
CA GLY A 194 -1.99 -4.75 -12.53
C GLY A 194 -2.32 -3.26 -12.58
N PRO A 195 -1.36 -2.40 -12.23
CA PRO A 195 -1.50 -0.96 -12.40
C PRO A 195 -1.52 -0.58 -13.88
N GLU A 196 -2.24 0.49 -14.21
CA GLU A 196 -2.11 1.15 -15.50
C GLU A 196 -0.77 1.86 -15.56
N VAL A 197 0.08 1.46 -16.49
CA VAL A 197 1.40 2.03 -16.70
C VAL A 197 1.52 2.57 -18.12
N ALA A 198 2.18 3.72 -18.25
CA ALA A 198 2.55 4.29 -19.53
C ALA A 198 4.00 3.88 -19.84
N VAL A 199 4.19 3.30 -21.01
CA VAL A 199 5.49 2.83 -21.52
C VAL A 199 5.96 3.76 -22.61
N ARG A 200 7.19 4.25 -22.49
CA ARG A 200 7.92 4.98 -23.52
C ARG A 200 9.15 4.20 -23.91
N ILE A 201 9.31 3.97 -25.18
CA ILE A 201 10.52 3.38 -25.75
C ILE A 201 11.32 4.51 -26.40
N ALA A 202 12.56 4.69 -25.98
CA ALA A 202 13.56 5.55 -26.57
C ALA A 202 14.71 4.70 -27.11
N GLU A 203 15.57 5.25 -27.97
CA GLU A 203 16.63 4.50 -28.66
C GLU A 203 17.50 3.62 -27.74
N SER A 204 17.75 4.06 -26.50
CA SER A 204 18.64 3.35 -25.56
C SER A 204 17.95 2.93 -24.27
N SER A 205 16.65 3.19 -24.10
CA SER A 205 15.97 2.91 -22.83
C SER A 205 14.47 2.73 -22.96
N THR A 206 13.92 1.88 -22.13
CA THR A 206 12.46 1.77 -21.91
C THR A 206 12.12 2.35 -20.55
N VAL A 207 11.21 3.32 -20.55
CA VAL A 207 10.74 3.97 -19.33
C VAL A 207 9.30 3.57 -19.06
N MET A 208 9.03 3.11 -17.83
CA MET A 208 7.67 2.88 -17.36
C MET A 208 7.36 3.86 -16.22
N THR A 209 6.18 4.46 -16.28
CA THR A 209 5.63 5.28 -15.19
C THR A 209 4.15 4.99 -15.03
N GLY A 210 3.56 5.35 -13.88
CA GLY A 210 2.11 5.26 -13.73
C GLY A 210 1.40 6.10 -14.80
N ALA A 211 0.36 5.56 -15.43
CA ALA A 211 -0.49 6.34 -16.33
C ALA A 211 -1.18 7.49 -15.57
N PRO A 212 -1.59 8.58 -16.24
CA PRO A 212 -2.38 9.62 -15.59
C PRO A 212 -3.68 9.05 -14.99
N PHE A 213 -4.01 9.43 -13.75
CA PHE A 213 -5.20 8.96 -13.03
C PHE A 213 -5.33 7.44 -13.02
N SER A 214 -4.20 6.73 -12.90
CA SER A 214 -4.09 5.29 -13.14
C SER A 214 -4.95 4.47 -12.19
N ARG A 215 -5.60 3.47 -12.75
CA ARG A 215 -6.26 2.40 -12.02
C ARG A 215 -5.26 1.32 -11.67
N ARG A 216 -5.50 0.65 -10.54
CA ARG A 216 -4.65 -0.44 -10.07
C ARG A 216 -5.40 -1.39 -9.14
N THR A 217 -4.92 -2.60 -9.05
CA THR A 217 -5.35 -3.52 -8.03
C THR A 217 -4.47 -3.35 -6.79
N PHE A 218 -5.11 -3.22 -5.64
CA PHE A 218 -4.49 -3.24 -4.33
C PHE A 218 -4.68 -4.61 -3.70
N PHE A 219 -3.72 -4.99 -2.89
CA PHE A 219 -3.73 -6.22 -2.14
C PHE A 219 -3.51 -5.93 -0.66
N ALA A 220 -4.15 -6.67 0.21
CA ALA A 220 -3.88 -6.71 1.64
C ALA A 220 -4.09 -8.13 2.15
N ALA A 221 -3.40 -8.49 3.23
CA ALA A 221 -3.55 -9.79 3.85
C ALA A 221 -3.77 -9.64 5.36
N ALA A 222 -4.64 -10.47 5.93
CA ALA A 222 -4.86 -10.59 7.36
C ALA A 222 -5.13 -12.06 7.71
N GLY A 223 -4.18 -12.72 8.38
CA GLY A 223 -4.21 -14.18 8.55
C GLY A 223 -4.28 -14.87 7.18
N ASP A 224 -5.24 -15.77 7.01
CA ASP A 224 -5.44 -16.52 5.76
C ASP A 224 -6.37 -15.84 4.75
N ARG A 225 -6.82 -14.62 5.07
CA ARG A 225 -7.63 -13.82 4.16
C ARG A 225 -6.78 -12.88 3.33
N VAL A 226 -7.07 -12.86 2.04
CA VAL A 226 -6.45 -11.97 1.06
C VAL A 226 -7.53 -11.10 0.44
N PHE A 227 -7.33 -9.80 0.55
CA PHE A 227 -8.21 -8.78 0.01
C PHE A 227 -7.64 -8.29 -1.32
N VAL A 228 -8.43 -8.35 -2.37
CA VAL A 228 -8.05 -7.94 -3.73
C VAL A 228 -9.04 -6.90 -4.22
N ALA A 229 -8.58 -5.69 -4.48
CA ALA A 229 -9.43 -4.55 -4.78
C ALA A 229 -8.91 -3.78 -6.00
N ASP A 230 -9.59 -3.91 -7.14
CA ASP A 230 -9.33 -3.10 -8.34
C ASP A 230 -10.10 -1.79 -8.21
N ASN A 231 -9.39 -0.66 -8.15
CA ASN A 231 -10.02 0.65 -7.97
C ASN A 231 -10.69 1.23 -9.23
N ALA A 232 -10.81 0.45 -10.29
CA ALA A 232 -11.71 0.77 -11.39
C ALA A 232 -13.19 0.74 -10.94
N GLU A 233 -13.49 -0.07 -9.93
CA GLU A 233 -14.81 -0.23 -9.31
C GLU A 233 -14.66 -0.25 -7.80
N TYR A 234 -15.69 0.19 -7.05
CA TYR A 234 -15.66 0.04 -5.59
C TYR A 234 -16.08 -1.38 -5.19
N ARG A 235 -15.18 -2.32 -5.48
CA ARG A 235 -15.37 -3.75 -5.23
C ARG A 235 -14.12 -4.39 -4.67
N VAL A 236 -14.25 -5.04 -3.52
CA VAL A 236 -13.18 -5.80 -2.86
C VAL A 236 -13.55 -7.28 -2.81
N ARG A 237 -12.70 -8.13 -3.37
CA ARG A 237 -12.82 -9.58 -3.31
C ARG A 237 -12.01 -10.10 -2.14
N VAL A 238 -12.61 -10.93 -1.31
CA VAL A 238 -11.95 -11.56 -0.16
C VAL A 238 -11.79 -13.05 -0.44
N TYR A 239 -10.57 -13.49 -0.47
CA TYR A 239 -10.21 -14.89 -0.62
C TYR A 239 -9.81 -15.47 0.72
N ALA A 240 -10.29 -16.67 1.05
CA ALA A 240 -9.85 -17.45 2.20
C ALA A 240 -9.35 -18.81 1.69
N ASN A 241 -8.16 -19.22 2.10
CA ASN A 241 -7.54 -20.47 1.64
C ASN A 241 -7.52 -20.62 0.10
N GLY A 242 -7.26 -19.53 -0.61
CA GLY A 242 -7.22 -19.48 -2.08
C GLY A 242 -8.59 -19.51 -2.77
N ARG A 243 -9.70 -19.55 -2.04
CA ARG A 243 -11.07 -19.53 -2.62
C ARG A 243 -11.76 -18.20 -2.36
N LEU A 244 -12.50 -17.71 -3.33
CA LEU A 244 -13.33 -16.51 -3.18
C LEU A 244 -14.45 -16.79 -2.16
N GLU A 245 -14.42 -16.10 -1.02
CA GLU A 245 -15.38 -16.23 0.08
C GLU A 245 -16.43 -15.11 0.02
N ARG A 246 -15.95 -13.89 -0.28
CA ARG A 246 -16.82 -12.69 -0.17
C ARG A 246 -16.45 -11.65 -1.22
N ILE A 247 -17.47 -10.89 -1.62
CA ILE A 247 -17.34 -9.65 -2.38
C ILE A 247 -17.96 -8.53 -1.56
N ILE A 248 -17.21 -7.47 -1.31
CA ILE A 248 -17.67 -6.25 -0.64
C ILE A 248 -17.81 -5.17 -1.71
N GLU A 249 -18.99 -4.62 -1.84
CA GLU A 249 -19.32 -3.57 -2.81
C GLU A 249 -19.82 -2.34 -2.07
N LYS A 250 -19.55 -1.16 -2.60
CA LYS A 250 -20.14 0.11 -2.16
C LYS A 250 -20.63 0.88 -3.37
N SER A 251 -21.83 1.42 -3.31
CA SER A 251 -22.35 2.34 -4.32
C SER A 251 -21.59 3.66 -4.24
N VAL A 252 -20.93 4.06 -5.33
CA VAL A 252 -20.25 5.36 -5.45
C VAL A 252 -20.60 5.98 -6.80
N GLU A 253 -20.73 7.29 -6.83
CA GLU A 253 -20.86 8.04 -8.07
C GLU A 253 -19.47 8.22 -8.70
N ALA A 254 -19.39 8.05 -10.01
CA ALA A 254 -18.18 8.30 -10.74
C ALA A 254 -17.90 9.81 -10.78
N VAL A 255 -16.75 10.23 -10.25
CA VAL A 255 -16.34 11.63 -10.25
C VAL A 255 -15.59 11.94 -11.56
N PRO A 256 -16.13 12.81 -12.44
CA PRO A 256 -15.50 13.12 -13.71
C PRO A 256 -14.16 13.83 -13.52
N ILE A 257 -13.19 13.52 -14.38
CA ILE A 257 -11.91 14.23 -14.45
C ILE A 257 -12.11 15.52 -15.27
N THR A 258 -11.83 16.66 -14.65
CA THR A 258 -11.96 17.98 -15.28
C THR A 258 -10.66 18.40 -15.99
N ALA A 259 -10.77 19.40 -16.88
CA ALA A 259 -9.59 19.99 -17.51
C ALA A 259 -8.61 20.58 -16.48
N SER A 260 -9.12 21.16 -15.39
CA SER A 260 -8.31 21.66 -14.28
C SER A 260 -7.51 20.57 -13.56
N ASP A 261 -8.12 19.38 -13.41
CA ASP A 261 -7.42 18.22 -12.81
C ASP A 261 -6.28 17.74 -13.71
N ILE A 262 -6.52 17.70 -15.02
CA ILE A 262 -5.53 17.32 -16.03
C ILE A 262 -4.33 18.26 -15.97
N GLU A 263 -4.56 19.58 -16.02
CA GLU A 263 -3.48 20.56 -16.01
C GLU A 263 -2.69 20.54 -14.69
N ARG A 264 -3.36 20.34 -13.55
CA ARG A 264 -2.72 20.22 -12.25
C ARG A 264 -1.79 19.00 -12.15
N GLU A 265 -2.26 17.80 -12.52
CA GLU A 265 -1.45 16.59 -12.49
C GLU A 265 -0.30 16.66 -13.50
N LYS A 266 -0.56 17.19 -14.70
CA LYS A 266 0.45 17.39 -15.72
C LYS A 266 1.55 18.34 -15.26
N ALA A 267 1.20 19.44 -14.59
CA ALA A 267 2.16 20.38 -14.02
C ALA A 267 3.04 19.72 -12.96
N GLN A 268 2.46 18.89 -12.07
CA GLN A 268 3.21 18.14 -11.06
C GLN A 268 4.23 17.16 -11.69
N ARG A 269 3.89 16.52 -12.82
CA ARG A 269 4.79 15.58 -13.50
C ARG A 269 5.85 16.24 -14.36
N ARG A 270 5.62 17.46 -14.82
CA ARG A 270 6.60 18.18 -15.65
C ARG A 270 7.93 18.38 -14.92
N GLY A 271 7.91 18.75 -13.64
CA GLY A 271 9.13 18.97 -12.86
C GLY A 271 10.10 19.94 -13.52
N SER A 272 11.22 20.24 -12.89
CA SER A 272 12.32 20.99 -13.48
C SER A 272 13.34 20.03 -14.10
N GLY A 273 13.90 20.37 -15.27
CA GLY A 273 15.06 19.69 -15.86
C GLY A 273 14.77 18.42 -16.68
N ARG A 274 13.56 18.26 -17.19
CA ARG A 274 13.22 17.15 -18.11
C ARG A 274 13.56 17.53 -19.55
N ASP A 275 14.05 16.54 -20.32
CA ASP A 275 14.35 16.74 -21.74
C ASP A 275 13.10 17.02 -22.59
N PRO A 276 13.21 17.71 -23.76
CA PRO A 276 12.08 18.03 -24.60
C PRO A 276 11.28 16.82 -25.09
N SER A 277 11.94 15.68 -25.30
CA SER A 277 11.29 14.45 -25.78
C SER A 277 10.41 13.80 -24.69
N TRP A 278 10.81 13.94 -23.43
CA TRP A 278 9.98 13.59 -22.28
C TRP A 278 8.73 14.46 -22.19
N LEU A 279 8.90 15.78 -22.33
CA LEU A 279 7.78 16.72 -22.24
C LEU A 279 6.77 16.48 -23.37
N ALA A 280 7.24 16.25 -24.60
CA ALA A 280 6.37 15.93 -25.74
C ALA A 280 5.63 14.60 -25.55
N TRP A 281 6.27 13.59 -24.96
CA TRP A 281 5.62 12.34 -24.63
C TRP A 281 4.59 12.51 -23.51
N LEU A 282 4.91 13.29 -22.48
CA LEU A 282 4.00 13.61 -21.39
C LEU A 282 2.76 14.34 -21.94
N ASP A 283 2.93 15.30 -22.84
CA ASP A 283 1.84 16.03 -23.47
C ASP A 283 0.89 15.11 -24.24
N ARG A 284 1.41 14.07 -24.90
CA ARG A 284 0.59 13.04 -25.56
C ARG A 284 -0.21 12.20 -24.58
N LEU A 285 0.38 11.82 -23.43
CA LEU A 285 -0.32 11.04 -22.40
C LEU A 285 -1.52 11.77 -21.79
N TYR A 286 -1.50 13.11 -21.82
CA TYR A 286 -2.57 13.93 -21.29
C TYR A 286 -3.58 14.39 -22.35
N GLN A 287 -3.55 13.86 -23.57
CA GLN A 287 -4.61 14.07 -24.54
C GLN A 287 -5.90 13.41 -24.02
N ARG A 288 -7.04 14.08 -24.19
CA ARG A 288 -8.31 13.68 -23.58
C ARG A 288 -8.77 12.29 -23.97
N ASP A 289 -8.49 11.87 -25.19
CA ASP A 289 -8.80 10.52 -25.72
C ASP A 289 -7.94 9.41 -25.09
N GLN A 290 -6.83 9.75 -24.45
CA GLN A 290 -5.94 8.82 -23.74
C GLN A 290 -6.27 8.69 -22.25
N LEU A 291 -7.16 9.56 -21.73
CA LEU A 291 -7.46 9.64 -20.30
C LEU A 291 -8.75 8.94 -19.95
N PRO A 292 -8.86 8.36 -18.73
CA PRO A 292 -10.14 7.85 -18.26
C PRO A 292 -11.15 8.99 -18.08
N ALA A 293 -12.45 8.65 -18.19
CA ALA A 293 -13.53 9.63 -18.03
C ALA A 293 -13.68 10.10 -16.58
N SER A 294 -13.37 9.24 -15.61
CA SER A 294 -13.56 9.48 -14.19
C SER A 294 -12.33 9.04 -13.38
N PHE A 295 -12.19 9.62 -12.19
CA PHE A 295 -11.22 9.18 -11.21
C PHE A 295 -11.44 7.72 -10.80
N PRO A 296 -10.40 7.04 -10.27
CA PRO A 296 -10.56 5.76 -9.59
C PRO A 296 -11.59 5.83 -8.45
N ALA A 297 -12.33 4.75 -8.22
CA ALA A 297 -13.40 4.70 -7.23
C ALA A 297 -12.91 4.82 -5.79
N PHE A 298 -11.64 4.49 -5.52
CA PHE A 298 -10.99 4.63 -4.21
C PHE A 298 -9.47 4.73 -4.36
N GLY A 299 -8.79 5.11 -3.28
CA GLY A 299 -7.34 5.31 -3.26
C GLY A 299 -6.56 4.03 -2.97
N ARG A 300 -6.73 3.46 -1.79
CA ARG A 300 -6.00 2.27 -1.32
C ARG A 300 -6.79 1.50 -0.28
N ILE A 301 -6.34 0.29 0.03
CA ILE A 301 -6.90 -0.52 1.11
C ILE A 301 -5.84 -0.84 2.17
N VAL A 302 -6.30 -1.02 3.41
CA VAL A 302 -5.53 -1.56 4.53
C VAL A 302 -6.47 -2.49 5.30
N VAL A 303 -5.95 -3.57 5.88
CA VAL A 303 -6.70 -4.39 6.80
C VAL A 303 -6.04 -4.26 8.17
N ASP A 304 -6.85 -4.01 9.19
CA ASP A 304 -6.37 -3.80 10.54
C ASP A 304 -6.17 -5.09 11.34
N ALA A 305 -5.67 -4.96 12.56
CA ALA A 305 -5.39 -6.08 13.45
C ALA A 305 -6.64 -6.88 13.88
N GLU A 306 -7.85 -6.36 13.66
CA GLU A 306 -9.12 -7.02 13.94
C GLU A 306 -9.77 -7.60 12.68
N GLY A 307 -9.09 -7.48 11.53
CA GLY A 307 -9.60 -7.95 10.24
C GLY A 307 -10.62 -7.01 9.59
N TRP A 308 -10.73 -5.75 10.07
CA TRP A 308 -11.57 -4.76 9.45
C TRP A 308 -10.86 -4.15 8.23
N LEU A 309 -11.64 -3.92 7.18
CA LEU A 309 -11.15 -3.35 5.94
C LEU A 309 -11.31 -1.83 5.95
N TRP A 310 -10.22 -1.13 5.71
CA TRP A 310 -10.15 0.32 5.56
C TRP A 310 -9.90 0.65 4.09
N VAL A 311 -10.74 1.50 3.51
CA VAL A 311 -10.65 1.90 2.10
C VAL A 311 -10.60 3.42 2.04
N SER A 312 -9.48 4.00 1.56
CA SER A 312 -9.37 5.45 1.44
C SER A 312 -10.13 5.97 0.23
N ALA A 313 -10.69 7.16 0.34
CA ALA A 313 -11.10 7.91 -0.84
C ALA A 313 -9.91 8.11 -1.80
N TYR A 314 -10.19 8.22 -3.09
CA TYR A 314 -9.18 8.64 -4.06
C TYR A 314 -8.88 10.13 -3.88
N ALA A 315 -7.61 10.48 -3.83
CA ALA A 315 -7.19 11.88 -3.78
C ALA A 315 -6.28 12.18 -4.98
N PRO A 316 -6.72 13.08 -5.86
CA PRO A 316 -5.95 13.45 -7.04
C PRO A 316 -4.72 14.32 -6.74
N SER A 317 -4.61 14.82 -5.51
CA SER A 317 -3.49 15.68 -5.10
C SER A 317 -2.89 15.22 -3.77
N PRO A 318 -1.55 15.25 -3.62
CA PRO A 318 -0.92 15.04 -2.32
C PRO A 318 -1.39 16.12 -1.32
N GLY A 319 -1.66 15.73 -0.08
CA GLY A 319 -1.93 16.66 1.01
C GLY A 319 -3.40 16.89 1.37
N GLY A 320 -4.36 16.38 0.61
CA GLY A 320 -5.76 16.35 1.04
C GLY A 320 -5.95 15.41 2.23
N GLY A 321 -6.81 15.79 3.19
CA GLY A 321 -7.30 14.84 4.20
C GLY A 321 -8.08 13.72 3.50
N PHE A 322 -7.82 12.48 3.90
CA PHE A 322 -8.47 11.36 3.27
C PHE A 322 -9.59 10.84 4.15
N ALA A 323 -10.79 10.78 3.58
CA ALA A 323 -11.86 9.99 4.15
C ALA A 323 -11.53 8.51 3.96
N TRP A 324 -11.73 7.73 5.01
CA TRP A 324 -11.59 6.28 4.98
C TRP A 324 -12.90 5.63 5.33
N ASP A 325 -13.43 4.85 4.42
CA ASP A 325 -14.54 3.96 4.69
C ASP A 325 -14.05 2.75 5.47
N ILE A 326 -14.74 2.42 6.55
CA ILE A 326 -14.36 1.34 7.46
C ILE A 326 -15.44 0.27 7.43
N PHE A 327 -15.05 -0.92 7.00
CA PHE A 327 -15.92 -2.09 6.92
C PHE A 327 -15.49 -3.09 8.00
N ASP A 328 -16.46 -3.64 8.72
CA ASP A 328 -16.20 -4.70 9.69
C ASP A 328 -15.76 -6.02 9.02
N ALA A 329 -15.40 -7.01 9.83
CA ALA A 329 -14.98 -8.32 9.34
C ALA A 329 -16.05 -9.06 8.52
N SER A 330 -17.32 -8.67 8.60
CA SER A 330 -18.41 -9.18 7.75
C SER A 330 -18.52 -8.46 6.41
N GLY A 331 -17.80 -7.36 6.20
CA GLY A 331 -17.82 -6.54 4.99
C GLY A 331 -18.91 -5.47 4.99
N ARG A 332 -19.52 -5.17 6.15
CA ARG A 332 -20.53 -4.10 6.28
C ARG A 332 -19.83 -2.78 6.58
N LEU A 333 -20.18 -1.74 5.84
CA LEU A 333 -19.75 -0.37 6.09
C LEU A 333 -20.26 0.11 7.45
N ARG A 334 -19.34 0.46 8.35
CA ARG A 334 -19.64 0.90 9.72
C ARG A 334 -19.62 2.40 9.85
N CYS A 335 -18.63 3.07 9.30
CA CYS A 335 -18.45 4.50 9.33
C CYS A 335 -17.45 4.99 8.30
N THR A 336 -17.34 6.31 8.19
CA THR A 336 -16.28 6.99 7.47
C THR A 336 -15.47 7.83 8.47
N CYS A 337 -14.14 7.70 8.46
CA CYS A 337 -13.23 8.42 9.33
C CYS A 337 -12.33 9.35 8.51
N GLN A 338 -12.06 10.56 9.03
CA GLN A 338 -11.07 11.48 8.44
C GLN A 338 -9.71 11.27 9.11
N LEU A 339 -8.68 11.08 8.32
CA LEU A 339 -7.30 11.01 8.81
C LEU A 339 -6.54 12.31 8.52
N PRO A 340 -5.43 12.58 9.26
CA PRO A 340 -4.58 13.73 9.00
C PRO A 340 -4.14 13.81 7.54
N SER A 341 -4.08 15.03 6.99
CA SER A 341 -3.62 15.27 5.62
C SER A 341 -2.16 14.85 5.42
N GLY A 342 -1.82 14.38 4.23
CA GLY A 342 -0.46 13.94 3.90
C GLY A 342 0.04 12.71 4.67
N PHE A 343 -0.84 12.00 5.38
CA PHE A 343 -0.50 10.84 6.19
C PHE A 343 -0.76 9.54 5.43
N ARG A 344 0.28 8.79 5.17
CA ARG A 344 0.22 7.47 4.51
C ARG A 344 0.15 6.37 5.57
N VAL A 345 -1.02 5.85 5.82
CA VAL A 345 -1.24 4.72 6.74
C VAL A 345 -0.36 3.54 6.35
N ARG A 346 0.33 2.96 7.32
CA ARG A 346 1.17 1.76 7.18
C ARG A 346 0.62 0.60 7.98
N GLU A 347 0.12 0.88 9.17
CA GLU A 347 -0.43 -0.11 10.08
C GLU A 347 -1.60 0.48 10.85
N VAL A 348 -2.65 -0.30 11.01
CA VAL A 348 -3.78 0.00 11.89
C VAL A 348 -3.85 -1.10 12.93
N GLY A 349 -3.48 -0.75 14.15
CA GLY A 349 -3.57 -1.64 15.31
C GLY A 349 -4.96 -1.63 15.94
N ARG A 350 -5.07 -2.20 17.13
CA ARG A 350 -6.33 -2.16 17.90
C ARG A 350 -6.62 -0.77 18.44
N ASP A 351 -5.58 -0.10 18.94
CA ASP A 351 -5.63 1.18 19.67
C ASP A 351 -4.69 2.24 19.10
N TYR A 352 -4.13 2.02 17.91
CA TYR A 352 -3.20 2.94 17.27
C TYR A 352 -3.30 2.93 15.75
N LEU A 353 -2.80 4.02 15.19
CA LEU A 353 -2.60 4.21 13.75
C LEU A 353 -1.15 4.64 13.52
N LEU A 354 -0.39 3.87 12.76
CA LEU A 354 1.00 4.16 12.41
C LEU A 354 1.13 4.47 10.92
N GLY A 355 1.90 5.49 10.59
CA GLY A 355 2.14 5.83 9.20
C GLY A 355 3.26 6.82 8.99
N VAL A 356 3.46 7.17 7.73
CA VAL A 356 4.46 8.12 7.26
C VAL A 356 3.73 9.36 6.75
N GLY A 357 4.11 10.52 7.26
CA GLY A 357 3.62 11.82 6.80
C GLY A 357 4.78 12.76 6.52
N SER A 358 4.47 14.02 6.27
CA SER A 358 5.47 15.08 6.21
C SER A 358 5.07 16.20 7.18
N ASP A 359 6.06 16.94 7.68
CA ASP A 359 5.82 18.17 8.43
C ASP A 359 5.46 19.35 7.50
N ALA A 360 5.42 20.55 8.05
CA ALA A 360 5.10 21.78 7.32
C ALA A 360 6.15 22.11 6.23
N ASP A 361 7.39 21.68 6.43
CA ASP A 361 8.51 21.89 5.51
C ASP A 361 8.63 20.78 4.46
N GLY A 362 7.73 19.78 4.49
CA GLY A 362 7.72 18.64 3.58
C GLY A 362 8.69 17.52 3.95
N VAL A 363 9.32 17.57 5.13
CA VAL A 363 10.28 16.56 5.60
C VAL A 363 9.53 15.35 6.15
N GLU A 364 9.95 14.15 5.76
CA GLU A 364 9.27 12.92 6.17
C GLU A 364 9.34 12.66 7.68
N GLN A 365 8.22 12.20 8.23
CA GLN A 365 8.07 11.79 9.62
C GLN A 365 7.30 10.48 9.70
N VAL A 366 7.68 9.63 10.64
CA VAL A 366 6.82 8.53 11.10
C VAL A 366 6.04 9.03 12.31
N ARG A 367 4.72 8.85 12.27
CA ARG A 367 3.81 9.28 13.33
C ARG A 367 2.95 8.13 13.81
N LEU A 368 2.78 8.04 15.12
CA LEU A 368 1.90 7.09 15.81
C LEU A 368 0.79 7.88 16.49
N TYR A 369 -0.45 7.60 16.13
CA TYR A 369 -1.64 8.23 16.72
C TYR A 369 -2.42 7.22 17.54
N GLY A 370 -3.10 7.69 18.59
CA GLY A 370 -4.10 6.89 19.29
C GLY A 370 -5.34 6.68 18.42
N LEU A 371 -5.88 5.48 18.49
CA LEU A 371 -7.09 5.05 17.81
C LEU A 371 -8.10 4.56 18.85
N ARG A 372 -9.30 5.09 18.82
CA ARG A 372 -10.41 4.64 19.67
C ARG A 372 -11.54 4.11 18.82
N ARG A 373 -12.07 2.97 19.21
CA ARG A 373 -13.26 2.36 18.60
C ARG A 373 -14.46 2.56 19.54
N SER A 374 -15.58 3.00 19.01
CA SER A 374 -16.79 3.12 19.82
C SER A 374 -17.39 1.72 20.08
N ALA A 375 -17.87 1.50 21.28
CA ALA A 375 -18.46 0.21 21.72
C ALA A 375 -19.76 -0.17 20.97
N GLN A 376 -20.33 0.72 20.15
CA GLN A 376 -21.55 0.47 19.38
C GLN A 376 -21.36 -0.42 18.12
N GLY A 377 -20.15 -0.94 17.89
CA GLY A 377 -19.84 -1.83 16.77
C GLY A 377 -19.94 -3.33 17.04
N ALA A 378 -20.32 -3.75 18.23
CA ALA A 378 -20.31 -5.16 18.66
C ALA A 378 -21.72 -5.81 18.71
N HIS A 379 -22.57 -5.54 17.70
CA HIS A 379 -23.84 -6.27 17.54
C HIS A 379 -24.02 -6.81 16.13
#